data_679d245484fd3e81562c81df2c5c7957
#
_entry.id   679d245484fd3e81562c81df2c5c7957
#
_cell.length_a   1.000
_cell.length_b   1.000
_cell.length_c   1.000
_cell.angle_alpha   90.00
_cell.angle_beta   90.00
_cell.angle_gamma   90.00
#
_symmetry.space_group_name_H-M   'P 1'
#
loop_
_entity.id
_entity.type
_entity.pdbx_description
1 polymer ?
#
loop_
_entity_poly.entity_id
_entity_poly.type
_entity_poly.pdbx_seq_one_letter_code
_entity_poly.pdbx_strand_id
1 'polypeptide(L)'
;NEEAAFALQYGHGVGLSIWEKPIFSRLVSLDQPEPLEEGMVFALETYWPASDGWSAARIEEEVVVTADGCEVITKFPAEELLIAGRKYWTVGGELNTLRESQSHLNTAAGSGAS
;
A
#
# COMPACT_ATOMS: atom_id res chain seq x y z
N ASN A 1 9.88 -19.22 -1.48
CA ASN A 1 11.02 -19.33 -2.39
C ASN A 1 11.10 -18.03 -3.15
N GLU A 2 12.30 -17.50 -3.34
CA GLU A 2 12.59 -16.23 -3.97
C GLU A 2 12.04 -16.15 -5.40
N GLU A 3 12.10 -17.23 -6.13
CA GLU A 3 11.56 -17.33 -7.49
C GLU A 3 10.04 -17.15 -7.52
N ALA A 4 9.30 -17.69 -6.54
CA ALA A 4 7.87 -17.48 -6.42
C ALA A 4 7.53 -16.03 -6.02
N ALA A 5 8.37 -15.39 -5.19
CA ALA A 5 8.18 -14.00 -4.79
C ALA A 5 8.31 -13.02 -5.98
N PHE A 6 9.17 -13.33 -6.95
CA PHE A 6 9.44 -12.47 -8.12
C PHE A 6 8.83 -12.98 -9.43
N ALA A 7 8.13 -14.10 -9.44
CA ALA A 7 7.49 -14.63 -10.64
C ALA A 7 6.30 -13.76 -11.12
N LEU A 8 5.66 -13.07 -10.18
CA LEU A 8 4.63 -12.10 -10.48
C LEU A 8 5.23 -10.71 -10.77
N GLN A 9 4.40 -9.79 -11.17
CA GLN A 9 4.77 -8.40 -11.25
C GLN A 9 5.10 -7.82 -9.87
N TYR A 10 5.98 -6.83 -9.81
CA TYR A 10 6.27 -6.04 -8.64
C TYR A 10 5.87 -4.56 -8.81
N GLY A 11 5.08 -4.26 -9.84
CA GLY A 11 4.45 -2.97 -10.05
C GLY A 11 3.70 -2.90 -11.37
N HIS A 12 2.80 -1.93 -11.46
CA HIS A 12 2.01 -1.65 -12.66
C HIS A 12 1.54 -0.19 -12.67
N GLY A 13 1.19 0.30 -13.86
CA GLY A 13 0.55 1.61 -14.01
C GLY A 13 -0.83 1.63 -13.38
N VAL A 14 -1.19 2.81 -12.85
CA VAL A 14 -2.53 3.14 -12.34
C VAL A 14 -2.99 4.40 -13.05
N GLY A 15 -4.16 4.35 -13.69
CA GLY A 15 -4.69 5.48 -14.45
C GLY A 15 -6.20 5.37 -14.61
N LEU A 16 -6.68 5.24 -15.84
CA LEU A 16 -8.10 4.98 -16.10
C LEU A 16 -8.52 3.60 -15.62
N SER A 17 -7.57 2.65 -15.60
CA SER A 17 -7.72 1.34 -15.02
C SER A 17 -6.93 1.26 -13.72
N ILE A 18 -7.41 0.47 -12.77
CA ILE A 18 -6.67 0.16 -11.54
C ILE A 18 -5.37 -0.63 -11.83
N TRP A 19 -5.29 -1.24 -13.00
CA TRP A 19 -4.16 -2.01 -13.47
C TRP A 19 -3.98 -1.79 -14.97
N GLU A 20 -2.87 -1.17 -15.34
CA GLU A 20 -2.53 -0.88 -16.73
C GLU A 20 -1.02 -0.87 -16.94
N LYS A 21 -0.59 -0.75 -18.20
CA LYS A 21 0.83 -0.60 -18.54
C LYS A 21 1.38 0.77 -18.09
N PRO A 22 2.70 0.88 -17.89
CA PRO A 22 3.71 -0.19 -17.96
C PRO A 22 3.65 -1.16 -16.78
N ILE A 23 4.18 -2.37 -16.98
CA ILE A 23 4.19 -3.43 -15.97
C ILE A 23 5.64 -3.73 -15.60
N PHE A 24 5.94 -3.70 -14.31
CA PHE A 24 7.22 -4.09 -13.76
C PHE A 24 7.19 -5.57 -13.40
N SER A 25 7.85 -6.38 -14.23
CA SER A 25 7.88 -7.84 -14.06
C SER A 25 9.16 -8.40 -14.66
N ARG A 26 9.65 -9.48 -14.09
CA ARG A 26 10.77 -10.26 -14.68
C ARG A 26 10.43 -10.89 -16.03
N LEU A 27 9.14 -10.95 -16.35
CA LEU A 27 8.66 -11.47 -17.65
C LEU A 27 8.71 -10.42 -18.75
N VAL A 28 8.86 -9.14 -18.40
CA VAL A 28 9.05 -8.06 -19.36
C VAL A 28 10.53 -8.00 -19.74
N SER A 29 10.81 -8.04 -21.05
CA SER A 29 12.18 -8.02 -21.54
C SER A 29 12.88 -6.70 -21.25
N LEU A 30 14.11 -6.78 -20.74
CA LEU A 30 15.00 -5.63 -20.61
C LEU A 30 15.52 -5.12 -21.97
N ASP A 31 15.36 -5.90 -23.04
CA ASP A 31 15.75 -5.51 -24.38
C ASP A 31 14.80 -4.48 -25.01
N GLN A 32 13.62 -4.31 -24.42
CA GLN A 32 12.62 -3.33 -24.83
C GLN A 32 12.10 -2.57 -23.60
N PRO A 33 12.93 -1.72 -22.99
CA PRO A 33 12.50 -0.94 -21.85
C PRO A 33 11.46 0.10 -22.23
N GLU A 34 10.44 0.25 -21.40
CA GLU A 34 9.48 1.35 -21.50
C GLU A 34 10.01 2.54 -20.68
N PRO A 35 10.05 3.76 -21.24
CA PRO A 35 10.49 4.93 -20.47
C PRO A 35 9.46 5.30 -19.41
N LEU A 36 9.94 5.74 -18.24
CA LEU A 36 9.09 6.37 -17.25
C LEU A 36 9.02 7.86 -17.54
N GLU A 37 7.80 8.40 -17.58
CA GLU A 37 7.55 9.81 -17.84
C GLU A 37 6.99 10.48 -16.59
N GLU A 38 7.33 11.76 -16.41
CA GLU A 38 6.80 12.57 -15.32
C GLU A 38 5.26 12.60 -15.34
N GLY A 39 4.66 12.42 -14.16
CA GLY A 39 3.22 12.35 -13.99
C GLY A 39 2.63 10.93 -14.11
N MET A 40 3.41 9.93 -14.52
CA MET A 40 2.94 8.55 -14.46
C MET A 40 2.75 8.13 -13.00
N VAL A 41 1.70 7.35 -12.75
CA VAL A 41 1.36 6.79 -11.43
C VAL A 41 1.53 5.28 -11.47
N PHE A 42 2.19 4.74 -10.45
CA PHE A 42 2.44 3.31 -10.31
C PHE A 42 2.04 2.80 -8.94
N ALA A 43 1.48 1.60 -8.90
CA ALA A 43 1.48 0.75 -7.73
C ALA A 43 2.76 -0.09 -7.73
N LEU A 44 3.56 0.04 -6.69
CA LEU A 44 4.76 -0.77 -6.46
C LEU A 44 4.46 -1.78 -5.37
N GLU A 45 4.54 -3.06 -5.71
CA GLU A 45 4.08 -4.16 -4.89
C GLU A 45 5.23 -5.08 -4.48
N THR A 46 5.19 -5.54 -3.23
CA THR A 46 6.04 -6.66 -2.79
C THR A 46 5.16 -7.87 -2.50
N TYR A 47 5.71 -9.05 -2.72
CA TYR A 47 5.06 -10.30 -2.39
C TYR A 47 6.10 -11.26 -1.82
N TRP A 48 5.90 -11.70 -0.58
CA TRP A 48 6.79 -12.64 0.05
C TRP A 48 6.02 -13.83 0.63
N PRO A 49 6.18 -15.03 0.09
CA PRO A 49 5.50 -16.21 0.57
C PRO A 49 6.01 -16.63 1.95
N ALA A 50 5.10 -16.96 2.85
CA ALA A 50 5.44 -17.49 4.16
C ALA A 50 5.89 -18.95 4.08
N SER A 51 6.51 -19.42 5.16
CA SER A 51 7.00 -20.80 5.25
C SER A 51 5.91 -21.86 5.41
N ASP A 52 4.68 -21.45 5.69
CA ASP A 52 3.51 -22.33 5.81
C ASP A 52 3.01 -22.90 4.47
N GLY A 53 3.48 -22.36 3.34
CA GLY A 53 3.19 -22.82 1.98
C GLY A 53 1.88 -22.32 1.38
N TRP A 54 1.10 -21.49 2.11
CA TRP A 54 -0.19 -21.00 1.63
C TRP A 54 -0.45 -19.51 1.92
N SER A 55 0.21 -18.90 2.90
CA SER A 55 0.09 -17.48 3.18
C SER A 55 1.25 -16.66 2.61
N ALA A 56 1.08 -15.35 2.52
CA ALA A 56 2.10 -14.43 2.04
C ALA A 56 1.92 -13.04 2.68
N ALA A 57 3.00 -12.28 2.73
CA ALA A 57 2.97 -10.86 3.02
C ALA A 57 3.00 -10.05 1.72
N ARG A 58 2.20 -8.99 1.65
CA ARG A 58 2.22 -8.02 0.57
C ARG A 58 2.21 -6.62 1.15
N ILE A 59 3.09 -5.78 0.66
CA ILE A 59 3.13 -4.35 0.94
C ILE A 59 3.10 -3.65 -0.40
N GLU A 60 2.28 -2.60 -0.51
CA GLU A 60 2.05 -1.86 -1.73
C GLU A 60 2.07 -0.36 -1.45
N GLU A 61 2.75 0.39 -2.32
CA GLU A 61 2.80 1.84 -2.31
C GLU A 61 2.43 2.38 -3.67
N GLU A 62 1.64 3.44 -3.70
CA GLU A 62 1.42 4.23 -4.92
C GLU A 62 2.40 5.38 -5.00
N VAL A 63 3.01 5.55 -6.16
CA VAL A 63 4.00 6.59 -6.42
C VAL A 63 3.66 7.36 -7.69
N VAL A 64 3.98 8.66 -7.69
CA VAL A 64 3.95 9.51 -8.88
C VAL A 64 5.37 9.79 -9.32
N VAL A 65 5.67 9.59 -10.59
CA VAL A 65 6.97 9.92 -11.18
C VAL A 65 7.12 11.44 -11.25
N THR A 66 8.25 11.94 -10.75
CA THR A 66 8.63 13.35 -10.82
C THR A 66 9.84 13.53 -11.72
N ALA A 67 10.23 14.77 -12.02
CA ALA A 67 11.37 15.08 -12.89
C ALA A 67 12.70 14.49 -12.40
N ASP A 68 12.86 14.26 -11.10
CA ASP A 68 14.11 13.83 -10.47
C ASP A 68 13.97 12.59 -9.56
N GLY A 69 12.79 11.95 -9.56
CA GLY A 69 12.53 10.78 -8.73
C GLY A 69 11.07 10.37 -8.70
N CYS A 70 10.53 10.17 -7.49
CA CYS A 70 9.10 9.88 -7.30
C CYS A 70 8.60 10.43 -5.97
N GLU A 71 7.29 10.66 -5.91
CA GLU A 71 6.56 11.00 -4.69
C GLU A 71 5.65 9.84 -4.30
N VAL A 72 5.74 9.38 -3.04
CA VAL A 72 4.83 8.37 -2.48
C VAL A 72 3.54 9.06 -2.07
N ILE A 73 2.42 8.65 -2.65
CA ILE A 73 1.09 9.23 -2.38
C ILE A 73 0.24 8.38 -1.45
N THR A 74 0.60 7.13 -1.22
CA THR A 74 -0.03 6.26 -0.22
C THR A 74 0.22 6.82 1.19
N LYS A 75 -0.85 7.00 1.95
CA LYS A 75 -0.79 7.55 3.32
C LYS A 75 -0.86 6.49 4.41
N PHE A 76 -1.20 5.26 4.05
CA PHE A 76 -1.21 4.14 4.98
C PHE A 76 0.23 3.71 5.28
N PRO A 77 0.62 3.60 6.57
CA PRO A 77 2.01 3.28 6.92
C PRO A 77 2.36 1.83 6.52
N ALA A 78 3.52 1.68 5.87
CA ALA A 78 4.06 0.40 5.42
C ALA A 78 5.30 -0.06 6.22
N GLU A 79 5.84 0.80 7.09
CA GLU A 79 7.09 0.57 7.80
C GLU A 79 6.95 -0.40 8.97
N GLU A 80 5.74 -0.55 9.51
CA GLU A 80 5.48 -1.43 10.64
C GLU A 80 4.10 -2.07 10.61
N LEU A 81 3.95 -3.18 11.30
CA LEU A 81 2.65 -3.84 11.47
C LEU A 81 1.78 -3.03 12.44
N LEU A 82 0.64 -2.53 11.95
CA LEU A 82 -0.26 -1.71 12.75
C LEU A 82 -1.05 -2.54 13.77
N ILE A 83 -1.09 -2.04 15.00
CA ILE A 83 -1.88 -2.62 16.10
C ILE A 83 -3.12 -1.76 16.31
N ALA A 84 -4.30 -2.35 16.21
CA ALA A 84 -5.56 -1.66 16.44
C ALA A 84 -5.59 -0.98 17.83
N GLY A 85 -6.06 0.25 17.88
CA GLY A 85 -6.13 1.05 19.11
C GLY A 85 -4.87 1.82 19.47
N ARG A 86 -3.81 1.79 18.64
CA ARG A 86 -2.64 2.65 18.76
C ARG A 86 -2.72 3.84 17.78
N LYS A 87 -1.95 4.87 18.09
CA LYS A 87 -1.74 6.02 17.19
C LYS A 87 -0.45 5.81 16.41
N TYR A 88 -0.48 6.16 15.13
CA TYR A 88 0.67 6.09 14.23
C TYR A 88 0.83 7.39 13.47
N TRP A 89 2.06 7.73 13.13
CA TRP A 89 2.38 8.82 12.24
C TRP A 89 2.58 8.28 10.82
N THR A 90 1.93 8.91 9.88
CA THR A 90 2.02 8.58 8.45
C THR A 90 2.49 9.79 7.66
N VAL A 91 2.82 9.60 6.40
CA VAL A 91 3.13 10.70 5.47
C VAL A 91 1.98 11.72 5.40
N GLY A 92 0.75 11.31 5.65
CA GLY A 92 -0.44 12.16 5.69
C GLY A 92 -0.75 12.77 7.06
N GLY A 93 0.06 12.52 8.09
CA GLY A 93 -0.16 12.98 9.47
C GLY A 93 -0.53 11.85 10.44
N GLU A 94 -1.18 12.18 11.54
CA GLU A 94 -1.55 11.20 12.56
C GLU A 94 -2.69 10.28 12.08
N LEU A 95 -2.46 8.97 12.11
CA LEU A 95 -3.50 7.97 11.89
C LEU A 95 -4.14 7.61 13.25
N ASN A 96 -5.38 8.06 13.46
CA ASN A 96 -6.18 7.64 14.61
C ASN A 96 -6.88 6.33 14.30
N THR A 97 -6.51 5.26 15.01
CA THR A 97 -7.23 4.00 14.91
C THR A 97 -8.55 4.08 15.71
N LEU A 98 -9.59 3.44 15.23
CA LEU A 98 -11.03 3.55 15.53
C LEU A 98 -11.48 3.54 17.01
N ARG A 99 -10.60 3.74 17.99
CA ARG A 99 -10.99 3.72 19.41
C ARG A 99 -11.76 4.96 19.87
N GLU A 100 -11.65 6.09 19.16
CA GLU A 100 -12.35 7.33 19.53
C GLU A 100 -13.84 7.31 19.15
N SER A 101 -14.24 6.51 18.16
CA SER A 101 -15.65 6.38 17.78
C SER A 101 -16.49 5.56 18.77
N GLN A 102 -15.88 4.77 19.64
CA GLN A 102 -16.61 4.00 20.66
C GLN A 102 -16.83 4.77 21.98
N SER A 103 -16.05 5.80 22.27
CA SER A 103 -16.24 6.59 23.49
C SER A 103 -17.52 7.44 23.46
N HIS A 104 -17.97 7.86 22.28
CA HIS A 104 -19.22 8.61 22.11
C HIS A 104 -20.50 7.76 22.18
N LEU A 105 -20.39 6.45 21.89
CA LEU A 105 -21.57 5.55 21.98
C LEU A 105 -21.87 5.12 23.43
N ASN A 106 -20.85 5.05 24.30
CA ASN A 106 -21.03 4.68 25.69
C ASN A 106 -21.52 5.84 26.59
N THR A 107 -21.30 7.10 26.19
CA THR A 107 -21.84 8.26 26.93
C THR A 107 -23.30 8.54 26.63
N ALA A 108 -23.83 8.11 25.49
CA ALA A 108 -25.24 8.26 25.15
C ALA A 108 -26.15 7.22 25.78
N ALA A 109 -25.61 6.08 26.25
CA ALA A 109 -26.39 5.00 26.89
C ALA A 109 -26.53 5.13 28.41
N GLY A 110 -25.84 6.11 29.03
CA GLY A 110 -25.82 6.28 30.50
C GLY A 110 -26.73 7.35 31.09
N SER A 111 -27.53 8.08 30.28
CA SER A 111 -28.37 9.19 30.78
C SER A 111 -29.89 8.95 30.72
N GLY A 112 -30.32 7.70 30.80
CA GLY A 112 -31.73 7.34 30.76
C GLY A 112 -32.15 6.38 31.87
N ALA A 113 -31.98 6.76 33.18
CA ALA A 113 -32.65 6.11 34.28
C ALA A 113 -32.66 7.03 35.51
N SER A 114 -33.70 7.81 35.65
CA SER A 114 -34.23 8.31 36.93
C SER A 114 -35.72 8.62 36.77
#